data_2b6ec8f23f882a159fb71d05d5a54973
#
_entry.id   2b6ec8f23f882a159fb71d05d5a54973
#
_cell.length_a   1.000
_cell.length_b   1.000
_cell.length_c   1.000
_cell.angle_alpha   90.00
_cell.angle_beta   90.00
_cell.angle_gamma   90.00
#
_symmetry.space_group_name_H-M   'P 1'
#
loop_
_entity.id
_entity.type
_entity.pdbx_description
1 polymer ?
#
loop_
_entity_poly.entity_id
_entity_poly.type
_entity_poly.pdbx_seq_one_letter_code
_entity_poly.pdbx_strand_id
1 'polypeptide(L)'
;FEIAKYETVVFKPKFDNRYADKEIVTHDNNKMRAIPVDNIDEIIEYMKTSTASIIGIDEVQFIKGDINKIVETLNLFLENEFTVVLAGLDMDFKAEPFELVKELMPRADYLYKHHAVCANCGVDAWVSYRKTHDDERIKLGAAESYEPLCRKCYYEKEKIRKQMENQLSMLEDE
;
A
#
# COMPACT_ATOMS: atom_id res chain seq x y z
N PHE A 1 17.79 -11.15 -4.74
CA PHE A 1 17.36 -12.43 -5.36
C PHE A 1 17.86 -12.54 -6.78
N GLU A 2 17.79 -11.52 -7.63
CA GLU A 2 18.34 -11.55 -9.00
C GLU A 2 19.84 -11.90 -9.04
N ILE A 3 20.62 -11.36 -8.11
CA ILE A 3 22.06 -11.68 -7.99
C ILE A 3 22.28 -13.17 -7.69
N ALA A 4 21.37 -13.79 -6.92
CA ALA A 4 21.40 -15.21 -6.60
C ALA A 4 20.78 -16.09 -7.69
N LYS A 5 20.37 -15.51 -8.83
CA LYS A 5 19.73 -16.20 -9.97
C LYS A 5 18.41 -16.92 -9.63
N TYR A 6 17.68 -16.46 -8.60
CA TYR A 6 16.32 -16.93 -8.36
C TYR A 6 15.36 -16.29 -9.37
N GLU A 7 14.51 -17.10 -9.95
CA GLU A 7 13.44 -16.58 -10.82
C GLU A 7 12.39 -15.88 -9.96
N THR A 8 12.18 -14.60 -10.23
CA THR A 8 11.32 -13.72 -9.47
C THR A 8 10.26 -13.12 -10.37
N VAL A 9 9.02 -13.11 -9.92
CA VAL A 9 7.93 -12.38 -10.55
C VAL A 9 7.39 -11.35 -9.57
N VAL A 10 7.05 -10.16 -10.07
CA VAL A 10 6.45 -9.10 -9.26
C VAL A 10 5.11 -8.69 -9.85
N PHE A 11 4.11 -8.59 -8.99
CA PHE A 11 2.77 -8.14 -9.31
C PHE A 11 2.49 -6.78 -8.67
N LYS A 12 1.64 -5.99 -9.29
CA LYS A 12 1.09 -4.75 -8.73
C LYS A 12 -0.39 -4.61 -9.10
N PRO A 13 -1.23 -3.97 -8.27
CA PRO A 13 -2.61 -3.69 -8.62
C PRO A 13 -2.71 -2.82 -9.87
N LYS A 14 -3.70 -3.10 -10.73
CA LYS A 14 -4.08 -2.20 -11.82
C LYS A 14 -4.80 -1.00 -11.22
N PHE A 15 -4.15 0.15 -11.24
CA PHE A 15 -4.81 1.43 -11.04
C PHE A 15 -5.30 1.95 -12.38
N ASP A 16 -6.50 2.55 -12.38
CA ASP A 16 -7.20 3.13 -13.52
C ASP A 16 -6.30 3.49 -14.72
N ASN A 17 -6.74 3.21 -15.93
CA ASN A 17 -6.03 3.18 -17.22
C ASN A 17 -5.07 4.34 -17.59
N ARG A 18 -4.84 5.29 -16.69
CA ARG A 18 -3.97 6.45 -16.91
C ARG A 18 -2.48 6.20 -16.67
N TYR A 19 -2.12 5.08 -16.00
CA TYR A 19 -0.72 4.69 -15.77
C TYR A 19 -0.54 3.21 -16.08
N ALA A 20 -0.53 2.89 -17.39
CA ALA A 20 -0.15 1.58 -17.90
C ALA A 20 1.37 1.34 -17.80
N ASP A 21 2.00 1.79 -16.73
CA ASP A 21 3.42 1.53 -16.53
C ASP A 21 3.62 0.13 -15.97
N LYS A 22 4.05 -0.75 -16.87
CA LYS A 22 4.52 -2.12 -16.55
C LYS A 22 5.82 -2.14 -15.74
N GLU A 23 6.23 -1.01 -15.19
CA GLU A 23 7.50 -0.86 -14.50
C GLU A 23 7.27 -0.28 -13.10
N ILE A 24 7.88 -0.91 -12.09
CA ILE A 24 8.10 -0.27 -10.79
C ILE A 24 9.37 0.54 -10.93
N VAL A 25 9.26 1.86 -10.79
CA VAL A 25 10.41 2.75 -10.81
C VAL A 25 10.77 3.08 -9.36
N THR A 26 11.93 2.64 -8.90
CA THR A 26 12.48 3.10 -7.62
C THR A 26 13.04 4.51 -7.76
N HIS A 27 13.22 5.23 -6.64
CA HIS A 27 13.83 6.56 -6.63
C HIS A 27 15.22 6.59 -7.30
N ASP A 28 15.91 5.47 -7.39
CA ASP A 28 17.23 5.33 -8.03
C ASP A 28 17.16 4.91 -9.51
N ASN A 29 16.02 5.06 -10.18
CA ASN A 29 15.80 4.68 -11.59
C ASN A 29 16.01 3.19 -11.92
N ASN A 30 16.06 2.32 -10.94
CA ASN A 30 16.05 0.88 -11.18
C ASN A 30 14.63 0.45 -11.56
N LYS A 31 14.48 -0.06 -12.78
CA LYS A 31 13.21 -0.50 -13.34
C LYS A 31 13.06 -2.00 -13.16
N MET A 32 12.11 -2.43 -12.34
CA MET A 32 11.69 -3.81 -12.27
C MET A 32 10.35 -3.96 -13.01
N ARG A 33 10.25 -4.96 -13.87
CA ARG A 33 8.98 -5.26 -14.54
C ARG A 33 8.01 -5.83 -13.54
N ALA A 34 6.85 -5.18 -13.40
CA ALA A 34 5.74 -5.69 -12.62
C ALA A 34 4.57 -6.03 -13.53
N ILE A 35 3.85 -7.09 -13.18
CA ILE A 35 2.67 -7.56 -13.89
C ILE A 35 1.46 -6.91 -13.22
N PRO A 36 0.69 -6.10 -13.95
CA PRO A 36 -0.51 -5.48 -13.39
C PRO A 36 -1.62 -6.54 -13.24
N VAL A 37 -2.21 -6.62 -12.04
CA VAL A 37 -3.30 -7.55 -11.69
C VAL A 37 -4.41 -6.82 -10.94
N ASP A 38 -5.66 -7.29 -11.06
CA ASP A 38 -6.77 -6.75 -10.28
C ASP A 38 -7.00 -7.51 -8.98
N ASN A 39 -6.77 -8.82 -9.00
CA ASN A 39 -7.13 -9.70 -7.90
C ASN A 39 -6.17 -10.88 -7.80
N ILE A 40 -6.35 -11.67 -6.73
CA ILE A 40 -5.51 -12.84 -6.44
C ILE A 40 -5.66 -13.95 -7.49
N ASP A 41 -6.81 -14.07 -8.16
CA ASP A 41 -7.04 -15.13 -9.16
C ASP A 41 -6.15 -14.94 -10.39
N GLU A 42 -5.89 -13.69 -10.79
CA GLU A 42 -4.94 -13.41 -11.88
C GLU A 42 -3.51 -13.82 -11.52
N ILE A 43 -3.12 -13.68 -10.25
CA ILE A 43 -1.82 -14.15 -9.75
C ILE A 43 -1.77 -15.68 -9.81
N ILE A 44 -2.80 -16.37 -9.32
CA ILE A 44 -2.89 -17.84 -9.38
C ILE A 44 -2.75 -18.32 -10.83
N GLU A 45 -3.51 -17.71 -11.74
CA GLU A 45 -3.50 -18.12 -13.15
C GLU A 45 -2.11 -17.94 -13.78
N TYR A 46 -1.47 -16.81 -13.51
CA TYR A 46 -0.11 -16.57 -13.98
C TYR A 46 0.88 -17.61 -13.43
N MET A 47 0.78 -17.94 -12.15
CA MET A 47 1.71 -18.86 -11.48
C MET A 47 1.58 -20.30 -11.96
N LYS A 48 0.47 -20.70 -12.58
CA LYS A 48 0.33 -22.07 -13.17
C LYS A 48 1.35 -22.37 -14.25
N THR A 49 1.86 -21.36 -14.96
CA THR A 49 2.81 -21.52 -16.05
C THR A 49 4.16 -20.86 -15.77
N SER A 50 4.31 -20.22 -14.63
CA SER A 50 5.53 -19.54 -14.23
C SER A 50 6.53 -20.53 -13.63
N THR A 51 7.81 -20.30 -13.90
CA THR A 51 8.93 -21.01 -13.27
C THR A 51 9.52 -20.26 -12.08
N ALA A 52 8.94 -19.10 -11.75
CA ALA A 52 9.39 -18.29 -10.63
C ALA A 52 9.18 -19.00 -9.29
N SER A 53 10.17 -18.91 -8.43
CA SER A 53 10.12 -19.40 -7.04
C SER A 53 9.92 -18.28 -6.02
N ILE A 54 10.02 -17.01 -6.46
CA ILE A 54 9.82 -15.84 -5.62
C ILE A 54 8.70 -14.99 -6.20
N ILE A 55 7.69 -14.70 -5.37
CA ILE A 55 6.51 -13.91 -5.69
C ILE A 55 6.59 -12.59 -4.93
N GLY A 56 6.72 -11.48 -5.65
CA GLY A 56 6.59 -10.13 -5.08
C GLY A 56 5.20 -9.57 -5.35
N ILE A 57 4.59 -8.90 -4.38
CA ILE A 57 3.36 -8.13 -4.58
C ILE A 57 3.60 -6.74 -4.00
N ASP A 58 3.62 -5.74 -4.87
CA ASP A 58 3.72 -4.33 -4.49
C ASP A 58 2.32 -3.74 -4.31
N GLU A 59 2.17 -2.73 -3.44
CA GLU A 59 0.91 -2.08 -3.11
C GLU A 59 -0.20 -3.10 -2.74
N VAL A 60 0.16 -4.11 -1.96
CA VAL A 60 -0.69 -5.27 -1.64
C VAL A 60 -2.06 -4.87 -1.07
N GLN A 61 -2.16 -3.73 -0.37
CA GLN A 61 -3.40 -3.22 0.21
C GLN A 61 -4.50 -2.95 -0.82
N PHE A 62 -4.16 -2.88 -2.11
CA PHE A 62 -5.10 -2.61 -3.21
C PHE A 62 -5.46 -3.84 -4.04
N ILE A 63 -4.97 -5.03 -3.70
CA ILE A 63 -5.41 -6.28 -4.31
C ILE A 63 -6.89 -6.50 -3.96
N LYS A 64 -7.73 -6.61 -4.98
CA LYS A 64 -9.17 -6.79 -4.83
C LYS A 64 -9.53 -8.24 -4.54
N GLY A 65 -10.62 -8.44 -3.81
CA GLY A 65 -11.20 -9.75 -3.57
C GLY A 65 -11.52 -10.02 -2.11
N ASP A 66 -11.92 -11.25 -1.83
CA ASP A 66 -12.14 -11.75 -0.49
C ASP A 66 -10.81 -11.91 0.26
N ILE A 67 -10.71 -11.30 1.42
CA ILE A 67 -9.48 -11.27 2.22
C ILE A 67 -9.06 -12.68 2.64
N ASN A 68 -10.02 -13.53 3.04
CA ASN A 68 -9.71 -14.88 3.45
C ASN A 68 -9.12 -15.67 2.27
N LYS A 69 -9.72 -15.54 1.09
CA LYS A 69 -9.20 -16.18 -0.13
C LYS A 69 -7.78 -15.71 -0.45
N ILE A 70 -7.49 -14.43 -0.31
CA ILE A 70 -6.13 -13.89 -0.55
C ILE A 70 -5.16 -14.52 0.44
N VAL A 71 -5.50 -14.51 1.74
CA VAL A 71 -4.66 -15.09 2.80
C VAL A 71 -4.42 -16.58 2.58
N GLU A 72 -5.47 -17.35 2.27
CA GLU A 72 -5.37 -18.79 1.98
C GLU A 72 -4.47 -19.04 0.78
N THR A 73 -4.60 -18.25 -0.29
CA THR A 73 -3.76 -18.39 -1.48
C THR A 73 -2.29 -18.12 -1.17
N LEU A 74 -1.99 -17.07 -0.39
CA LEU A 74 -0.62 -16.77 0.00
C LEU A 74 -0.03 -17.87 0.89
N ASN A 75 -0.82 -18.44 1.81
CA ASN A 75 -0.41 -19.61 2.59
C ASN A 75 -0.12 -20.82 1.70
N LEU A 76 -0.96 -21.09 0.69
CA LEU A 76 -0.72 -22.19 -0.26
C LEU A 76 0.58 -21.99 -1.05
N PHE A 77 0.94 -20.77 -1.41
CA PHE A 77 2.24 -20.51 -2.02
C PHE A 77 3.39 -20.84 -1.06
N LEU A 78 3.29 -20.43 0.21
CA LEU A 78 4.32 -20.76 1.22
C LEU A 78 4.42 -22.27 1.47
N GLU A 79 3.31 -22.99 1.55
CA GLU A 79 3.26 -24.45 1.69
C GLU A 79 3.91 -25.19 0.50
N ASN A 80 3.88 -24.58 -0.68
CA ASN A 80 4.55 -25.07 -1.89
C ASN A 80 5.97 -24.49 -2.10
N GLU A 81 6.60 -24.07 -1.03
CA GLU A 81 8.00 -23.59 -0.98
C GLU A 81 8.30 -22.31 -1.78
N PHE A 82 7.27 -21.54 -2.16
CA PHE A 82 7.49 -20.22 -2.71
C PHE A 82 7.95 -19.23 -1.62
N THR A 83 8.83 -18.34 -1.97
CA THR A 83 9.10 -17.16 -1.16
C THR A 83 8.12 -16.03 -1.56
N VAL A 84 7.36 -15.51 -0.59
CA VAL A 84 6.41 -14.42 -0.83
C VAL A 84 6.93 -13.14 -0.19
N VAL A 85 7.05 -12.07 -0.98
CA VAL A 85 7.49 -10.75 -0.53
C VAL A 85 6.36 -9.75 -0.80
N LEU A 86 5.86 -9.14 0.26
CA LEU A 86 4.76 -8.18 0.19
C LEU A 86 5.26 -6.79 0.55
N ALA A 87 4.87 -5.79 -0.24
CA ALA A 87 5.12 -4.38 0.06
C ALA A 87 3.81 -3.61 -0.02
N GLY A 88 3.64 -2.61 0.85
CA GLY A 88 2.45 -1.79 0.86
C GLY A 88 2.34 -0.88 2.07
N LEU A 89 1.28 -0.08 2.10
CA LEU A 89 0.94 0.79 3.21
C LEU A 89 0.11 0.03 4.25
N ASP A 90 0.45 0.20 5.51
CA ASP A 90 -0.29 -0.40 6.62
C ASP A 90 -1.55 0.39 7.00
N MET A 91 -1.55 1.70 6.78
CA MET A 91 -2.66 2.60 7.13
C MET A 91 -3.03 3.54 5.99
N ASP A 92 -4.30 3.91 5.94
CA ASP A 92 -4.80 4.97 5.08
C ASP A 92 -4.56 6.38 5.69
N PHE A 93 -5.02 7.41 5.00
CA PHE A 93 -4.83 8.81 5.42
C PHE A 93 -5.61 9.20 6.70
N LYS A 94 -6.61 8.41 7.09
CA LYS A 94 -7.37 8.58 8.36
C LYS A 94 -6.68 7.85 9.52
N ALA A 95 -5.51 7.27 9.27
CA ALA A 95 -4.79 6.42 10.21
C ALA A 95 -5.55 5.13 10.57
N GLU A 96 -6.41 4.67 9.66
CA GLU A 96 -7.11 3.39 9.79
C GLU A 96 -6.35 2.30 9.04
N PRO A 97 -6.16 1.12 9.64
CA PRO A 97 -5.47 0.03 8.98
C PRO A 97 -6.16 -0.40 7.68
N PHE A 98 -5.38 -0.78 6.68
CA PHE A 98 -5.89 -1.55 5.56
C PHE A 98 -6.18 -2.98 6.01
N GLU A 99 -7.42 -3.44 5.85
CA GLU A 99 -7.89 -4.72 6.38
C GLU A 99 -7.04 -5.90 5.91
N LEU A 100 -6.67 -5.93 4.62
CA LEU A 100 -5.82 -7.00 4.10
C LEU A 100 -4.43 -6.98 4.78
N VAL A 101 -3.81 -5.81 4.91
CA VAL A 101 -2.48 -5.69 5.52
C VAL A 101 -2.53 -6.04 7.01
N LYS A 102 -3.58 -5.64 7.72
CA LYS A 102 -3.82 -6.02 9.11
C LYS A 102 -3.86 -7.54 9.29
N GLU A 103 -4.45 -8.27 8.34
CA GLU A 103 -4.49 -9.73 8.36
C GLU A 103 -3.15 -10.38 7.98
N LEU A 104 -2.36 -9.74 7.12
CA LEU A 104 -1.09 -10.30 6.64
C LEU A 104 0.07 -10.08 7.62
N MET A 105 0.12 -8.92 8.29
CA MET A 105 1.24 -8.56 9.17
C MET A 105 1.57 -9.62 10.25
N PRO A 106 0.59 -10.18 11.00
CA PRO A 106 0.90 -11.17 12.03
C PRO A 106 1.27 -12.56 11.48
N ARG A 107 1.08 -12.79 10.18
CA ARG A 107 1.42 -14.05 9.48
C ARG A 107 2.78 -14.03 8.83
N ALA A 108 3.43 -12.88 8.79
CA ALA A 108 4.75 -12.72 8.18
C ALA A 108 5.85 -13.28 9.09
N ASP A 109 6.77 -14.08 8.53
CA ASP A 109 7.97 -14.54 9.23
C ASP A 109 8.93 -13.37 9.51
N TYR A 110 8.97 -12.39 8.59
CA TYR A 110 9.79 -11.19 8.70
C TYR A 110 8.93 -9.97 8.39
N LEU A 111 8.86 -9.03 9.32
CA LEU A 111 8.12 -7.78 9.17
C LEU A 111 9.07 -6.59 9.32
N TYR A 112 9.15 -5.78 8.27
CA TYR A 112 9.92 -4.54 8.26
C TYR A 112 8.98 -3.35 8.09
N LYS A 113 8.92 -2.48 9.09
CA LYS A 113 8.15 -1.24 9.02
C LYS A 113 9.10 -0.07 8.81
N HIS A 114 9.02 0.51 7.61
CA HIS A 114 9.80 1.68 7.23
C HIS A 114 9.02 2.96 7.52
N HIS A 115 9.73 4.01 7.92
CA HIS A 115 9.15 5.32 8.20
C HIS A 115 9.72 6.35 7.22
N ALA A 116 8.84 7.20 6.70
CA ALA A 116 9.26 8.44 6.04
C ALA A 116 9.66 9.48 7.11
N VAL A 117 10.14 10.63 6.66
CA VAL A 117 10.44 11.77 7.54
C VAL A 117 9.19 12.66 7.65
N CYS A 118 8.80 13.01 8.86
CA CYS A 118 7.68 13.91 9.11
C CYS A 118 7.92 15.28 8.48
N ALA A 119 7.03 15.70 7.56
CA ALA A 119 7.15 16.96 6.83
C ALA A 119 7.08 18.20 7.73
N ASN A 120 6.53 18.07 8.96
CA ASN A 120 6.38 19.19 9.87
C ASN A 120 7.52 19.34 10.90
N CYS A 121 8.04 18.23 11.44
CA CYS A 121 9.00 18.29 12.54
C CYS A 121 10.26 17.44 12.36
N GLY A 122 10.40 16.71 11.25
CA GLY A 122 11.63 15.99 10.90
C GLY A 122 11.87 14.66 11.61
N VAL A 123 10.97 14.21 12.51
CA VAL A 123 11.06 12.88 13.13
C VAL A 123 10.41 11.82 12.23
N ASP A 124 10.50 10.54 12.61
CA ASP A 124 9.86 9.44 11.89
C ASP A 124 8.36 9.68 11.73
N ALA A 125 7.91 9.64 10.47
CA ALA A 125 6.50 9.77 10.15
C ALA A 125 5.76 8.47 10.48
N TRP A 126 4.48 8.61 10.80
CA TRP A 126 3.61 7.51 11.18
C TRP A 126 2.55 7.19 10.11
N VAL A 127 2.06 8.24 9.42
CA VAL A 127 0.94 8.14 8.48
C VAL A 127 1.10 9.11 7.32
N SER A 128 0.50 8.79 6.18
CA SER A 128 0.37 9.68 5.02
C SER A 128 -0.89 10.54 5.18
N TYR A 129 -0.73 11.75 5.73
CA TYR A 129 -1.84 12.70 5.92
C TYR A 129 -2.29 13.29 4.59
N ARG A 130 -3.61 13.30 4.34
CA ARG A 130 -4.19 13.92 3.15
C ARG A 130 -4.43 15.42 3.36
N LYS A 131 -3.91 16.24 2.47
CA LYS A 131 -4.02 17.71 2.51
C LYS A 131 -5.37 18.23 1.98
N THR A 132 -6.07 17.44 1.16
CA THR A 132 -7.35 17.81 0.54
C THR A 132 -8.56 17.35 1.37
N HIS A 133 -9.64 18.13 1.31
CA HIS A 133 -10.90 17.86 2.02
C HIS A 133 -11.83 17.01 1.15
N ASP A 134 -11.50 15.77 0.88
CA ASP A 134 -12.40 14.81 0.23
C ASP A 134 -12.41 13.50 1.01
N ASP A 135 -13.55 12.80 0.99
CA ASP A 135 -13.79 11.59 1.78
C ASP A 135 -13.45 10.30 1.05
N GLU A 136 -12.98 10.36 -0.20
CA GLU A 136 -12.60 9.16 -0.93
C GLU A 136 -11.43 8.46 -0.25
N ARG A 137 -11.62 7.22 0.18
CA ARG A 137 -10.59 6.47 0.91
C ARG A 137 -9.30 6.28 0.10
N ILE A 138 -9.43 6.14 -1.21
CA ILE A 138 -8.33 5.93 -2.14
C ILE A 138 -8.34 7.06 -3.17
N LYS A 139 -7.34 7.93 -3.12
CA LYS A 139 -7.12 8.94 -4.12
C LYS A 139 -5.73 8.78 -4.70
N LEU A 140 -5.66 8.55 -6.00
CA LEU A 140 -4.39 8.56 -6.71
C LEU A 140 -3.84 9.99 -6.70
N GLY A 141 -2.75 10.20 -5.98
CA GLY A 141 -2.14 11.51 -5.87
C GLY A 141 -0.69 11.41 -5.41
N ALA A 142 0.16 12.22 -6.04
CA ALA A 142 1.55 12.36 -5.67
C ALA A 142 1.70 13.20 -4.37
N ALA A 143 2.92 13.58 -4.03
CA ALA A 143 3.30 14.42 -2.88
C ALA A 143 2.50 15.75 -2.74
N GLU A 144 1.77 16.16 -3.80
CA GLU A 144 0.88 17.32 -3.76
C GLU A 144 -0.35 17.10 -2.89
N SER A 145 -0.88 15.85 -2.85
CA SER A 145 -2.11 15.51 -2.12
C SER A 145 -1.86 14.93 -0.73
N TYR A 146 -0.66 14.44 -0.47
CA TYR A 146 -0.30 13.79 0.79
C TYR A 146 0.98 14.35 1.37
N GLU A 147 1.13 14.23 2.69
CA GLU A 147 2.36 14.51 3.41
C GLU A 147 2.58 13.50 4.54
N PRO A 148 3.82 13.03 4.74
CA PRO A 148 4.11 12.14 5.85
C PRO A 148 4.11 12.92 7.17
N LEU A 149 3.36 12.46 8.18
CA LEU A 149 3.30 13.08 9.50
C LEU A 149 3.56 12.06 10.63
N CYS A 150 4.26 12.51 11.67
CA CYS A 150 4.32 11.78 12.92
C CYS A 150 2.98 11.87 13.68
N ARG A 151 2.77 11.02 14.70
CA ARG A 151 1.52 10.99 15.48
C ARG A 151 1.12 12.35 16.03
N LYS A 152 2.09 13.08 16.64
CA LYS A 152 1.84 14.40 17.22
C LYS A 152 1.33 15.38 16.16
N CYS A 153 2.06 15.54 15.07
CA CYS A 153 1.72 16.47 14.00
C CYS A 153 0.41 16.10 13.29
N TYR A 154 0.12 14.81 13.15
CA TYR A 154 -1.14 14.31 12.62
C TYR A 154 -2.33 14.75 13.49
N TYR A 155 -2.29 14.46 14.80
CA TYR A 155 -3.39 14.83 15.70
C TYR A 155 -3.56 16.35 15.89
N GLU A 156 -2.48 17.12 15.83
CA GLU A 156 -2.56 18.58 15.84
C GLU A 156 -3.30 19.10 14.60
N LYS A 157 -2.98 18.60 13.39
CA LYS A 157 -3.67 18.96 12.15
C LYS A 157 -5.12 18.50 12.13
N GLU A 158 -5.42 17.29 12.57
CA GLU A 158 -6.79 16.77 12.67
C GLU A 158 -7.66 17.61 13.63
N LYS A 159 -7.09 18.06 14.74
CA LYS A 159 -7.80 18.96 15.67
C LYS A 159 -8.17 20.28 15.02
N ILE A 160 -7.24 20.88 14.28
CA ILE A 160 -7.47 22.13 13.56
C ILE A 160 -8.54 21.92 12.49
N ARG A 161 -8.47 20.85 11.72
CA ARG A 161 -9.44 20.50 10.66
C ARG A 161 -10.86 20.41 11.23
N LYS A 162 -11.04 19.63 12.31
CA LYS A 162 -12.34 19.48 12.98
C LYS A 162 -12.89 20.80 13.54
N GLN A 163 -12.02 21.69 14.03
CA GLN A 163 -12.45 23.01 14.49
C GLN A 163 -12.95 23.88 13.33
N MET A 164 -12.28 23.85 12.17
CA MET A 164 -12.71 24.58 10.98
C MET A 164 -14.04 24.04 10.41
N GLU A 165 -14.20 22.72 10.34
CA GLU A 165 -15.44 22.06 9.90
C GLU A 165 -16.63 22.44 10.79
N ASN A 166 -16.45 22.43 12.11
CA ASN A 166 -17.50 22.84 13.06
C ASN A 166 -17.86 24.33 12.93
N GLN A 167 -16.89 25.19 12.64
CA GLN A 167 -17.17 26.61 12.42
C GLN A 167 -17.96 26.85 11.12
N LEU A 168 -17.63 26.11 10.05
CA LEU A 168 -18.35 26.20 8.77
C LEU A 168 -19.80 25.72 8.91
N SER A 169 -20.02 24.59 9.58
CA SER A 169 -21.39 24.06 9.78
C SER A 169 -22.27 25.02 10.58
N MET A 170 -21.73 25.74 11.56
CA MET A 170 -22.49 26.75 12.33
C MET A 170 -22.90 27.97 11.49
N LEU A 171 -22.17 28.27 10.41
CA LEU A 171 -22.47 29.39 9.51
C LEU A 171 -23.49 29.02 8.42
N GLU A 172 -23.63 27.70 8.12
CA GLU A 172 -24.63 27.21 7.15
C GLU A 172 -26.03 27.04 7.77
N ASP A 173 -26.13 26.97 9.10
CA ASP A 173 -27.39 26.86 9.84
C ASP A 173 -28.03 28.24 10.21
N GLU A 174 -27.40 29.36 9.83
CA GLU A 174 -27.94 30.73 9.94
C GLU A 174 -28.54 31.23 8.62
#